data_e0bf18f7a4890045f1e6207b5c04c655
#
_entry.id   e0bf18f7a4890045f1e6207b5c04c655
#
_cell.length_a   1.000
_cell.length_b   1.000
_cell.length_c   1.000
_cell.angle_alpha   90.00
_cell.angle_beta   90.00
_cell.angle_gamma   90.00
#
_symmetry.space_group_name_H-M   'P 1'
#
loop_
_entity.id
_entity.type
_entity.pdbx_description
1 polymer ?
#
loop_
_entity_poly.entity_id
_entity_poly.type
_entity_poly.pdbx_seq_one_letter_code
_entity_poly.pdbx_strand_id
1 'polypeptide(L)'
;MIIIKIIQVLPTLSYGDAVSNDTMNMNEILEKSGYDTAIYTENIDKRLLTIVKRITDLSDINKEDIIIYHKAIGTKLSYELDGINCKKIMRYHNITPGTYFKKYNKTVFNLVEYGREGLEYASKYIDYSFADSSYNMQELVELNYKNVEVLPILISFDDYAKTPDKKTIEKYNDGITNILFVGRIAPNKAQEDVIKSFYYYKKYVNQNSRLIFVGSDNGFENYSDLLKKLVNELELKDVIFTGHIKFEEILSYYKVADLFLCMSEHEGFCVPLVESMYFGVPILAYDSSAVGETLGSSGVLVKEKNYFVISELMDRIMTDKILRDNIVEKQYERLKDFALEKVEKQFIEAIEKIIKA
;
A
#
# COMPACT_ATOMS: atom_id res chain seq x y z
N MET A 1 -26.47 28.26 9.56
CA MET A 1 -25.16 27.58 9.69
C MET A 1 -24.67 27.25 8.29
N ILE A 2 -23.50 27.70 7.91
CA ILE A 2 -22.88 27.30 6.63
C ILE A 2 -22.50 25.84 6.81
N ILE A 3 -23.04 24.95 5.97
CA ILE A 3 -22.65 23.54 5.95
C ILE A 3 -21.34 23.50 5.16
N ILE A 4 -20.23 23.16 5.84
CA ILE A 4 -18.93 22.97 5.22
C ILE A 4 -18.98 21.66 4.44
N LYS A 5 -18.63 21.72 3.18
CA LYS A 5 -18.50 20.54 2.33
C LYS A 5 -17.04 20.11 2.26
N ILE A 6 -16.79 18.82 2.46
CA ILE A 6 -15.46 18.21 2.35
C ILE A 6 -15.43 17.30 1.13
N ILE A 7 -14.67 17.70 0.13
CA ILE A 7 -14.64 17.08 -1.20
C ILE A 7 -13.34 16.31 -1.35
N GLN A 8 -13.44 15.03 -1.62
CA GLN A 8 -12.26 14.21 -1.95
C GLN A 8 -12.07 14.17 -3.46
N VAL A 9 -10.83 14.40 -3.91
CA VAL A 9 -10.46 14.42 -5.33
C VAL A 9 -9.29 13.49 -5.57
N LEU A 10 -9.42 12.60 -6.55
CA LEU A 10 -8.37 11.65 -6.92
C LEU A 10 -8.39 11.36 -8.43
N PRO A 11 -7.25 10.93 -9.03
CA PRO A 11 -7.19 10.64 -10.46
C PRO A 11 -8.02 9.43 -10.86
N THR A 12 -8.07 8.40 -10.03
CA THR A 12 -8.79 7.15 -10.33
C THR A 12 -9.32 6.54 -9.04
N LEU A 13 -10.59 6.16 -9.02
CA LEU A 13 -11.13 5.31 -7.97
C LEU A 13 -11.36 3.92 -8.55
N SER A 14 -10.66 2.93 -7.99
CA SER A 14 -10.69 1.53 -8.42
C SER A 14 -11.05 0.62 -7.25
N TYR A 15 -11.73 -0.47 -7.54
CA TYR A 15 -12.07 -1.44 -6.51
C TYR A 15 -10.84 -2.26 -6.11
N GLY A 16 -10.51 -2.26 -4.83
CA GLY A 16 -9.49 -3.14 -4.23
C GLY A 16 -8.04 -2.60 -4.27
N ASP A 17 -7.84 -1.29 -4.53
CA ASP A 17 -6.54 -0.66 -4.29
C ASP A 17 -6.51 0.16 -3.00
N ALA A 18 -5.32 0.31 -2.41
CA ALA A 18 -5.16 0.94 -1.10
C ALA A 18 -5.60 2.42 -1.07
N VAL A 19 -5.33 3.19 -2.13
CA VAL A 19 -5.71 4.62 -2.21
C VAL A 19 -7.21 4.77 -2.28
N SER A 20 -7.87 3.95 -3.10
CA SER A 20 -9.33 3.96 -3.24
C SER A 20 -10.03 3.52 -1.95
N ASN A 21 -9.49 2.50 -1.26
CA ASN A 21 -10.02 2.06 0.03
C ASN A 21 -9.85 3.15 1.10
N ASP A 22 -8.69 3.80 1.18
CA ASP A 22 -8.45 4.93 2.08
C ASP A 22 -9.44 6.07 1.81
N THR A 23 -9.65 6.43 0.54
CA THR A 23 -10.61 7.46 0.11
C THR A 23 -12.04 7.11 0.54
N MET A 24 -12.47 5.88 0.34
CA MET A 24 -13.82 5.43 0.71
C MET A 24 -14.00 5.42 2.23
N ASN A 25 -13.01 4.93 2.99
CA ASN A 25 -13.04 4.93 4.44
C ASN A 25 -13.08 6.37 4.99
N MET A 26 -12.26 7.29 4.44
CA MET A 26 -12.32 8.72 4.79
C MET A 26 -13.71 9.30 4.53
N ASN A 27 -14.34 8.99 3.40
CA ASN A 27 -15.67 9.48 3.06
C ASN A 27 -16.71 9.00 4.07
N GLU A 28 -16.71 7.71 4.40
CA GLU A 28 -17.63 7.13 5.38
C GLU A 28 -17.46 7.76 6.77
N ILE A 29 -16.21 8.00 7.20
CA ILE A 29 -15.91 8.65 8.47
C ILE A 29 -16.42 10.10 8.49
N LEU A 30 -16.23 10.85 7.41
CA LEU A 30 -16.72 12.22 7.30
C LEU A 30 -18.26 12.28 7.33
N GLU A 31 -18.94 11.38 6.62
CA GLU A 31 -20.41 11.25 6.65
C GLU A 31 -20.93 10.93 8.06
N LYS A 32 -20.32 9.95 8.72
CA LYS A 32 -20.67 9.59 10.12
C LYS A 32 -20.43 10.73 11.10
N SER A 33 -19.45 11.59 10.82
CA SER A 33 -19.15 12.78 11.62
C SER A 33 -20.05 13.99 11.31
N GLY A 34 -21.00 13.83 10.36
CA GLY A 34 -22.02 14.83 10.02
C GLY A 34 -21.57 15.89 9.02
N TYR A 35 -20.47 15.66 8.28
CA TYR A 35 -20.04 16.54 7.18
C TYR A 35 -20.80 16.20 5.89
N ASP A 36 -21.08 17.23 5.07
CA ASP A 36 -21.46 17.03 3.67
C ASP A 36 -20.20 16.65 2.89
N THR A 37 -20.19 15.48 2.24
CA THR A 37 -19.00 14.98 1.55
C THR A 37 -19.33 14.38 0.20
N ALA A 38 -18.33 14.41 -0.71
CA ALA A 38 -18.44 13.81 -2.03
C ALA A 38 -17.07 13.41 -2.56
N ILE A 39 -17.01 12.37 -3.37
CA ILE A 39 -15.80 11.92 -4.06
C ILE A 39 -15.89 12.28 -5.54
N TYR A 40 -14.85 12.92 -6.07
CA TYR A 40 -14.71 13.26 -7.48
C TYR A 40 -13.44 12.66 -8.07
N THR A 41 -13.52 12.15 -9.29
CA THR A 41 -12.39 11.50 -9.95
C THR A 41 -12.39 11.68 -11.46
N GLU A 42 -11.20 11.61 -12.10
CA GLU A 42 -11.06 11.62 -13.55
C GLU A 42 -11.51 10.30 -14.17
N ASN A 43 -11.16 9.16 -13.54
CA ASN A 43 -11.49 7.82 -14.01
C ASN A 43 -12.25 7.03 -12.95
N ILE A 44 -13.38 6.43 -13.36
CA ILE A 44 -14.29 5.72 -12.46
C ILE A 44 -14.36 4.25 -12.88
N ASP A 45 -14.15 3.34 -11.94
CA ASP A 45 -14.53 1.93 -12.12
C ASP A 45 -16.06 1.83 -12.24
N LYS A 46 -16.52 1.13 -13.24
CA LYS A 46 -17.98 0.99 -13.53
C LYS A 46 -18.79 0.52 -12.32
N ARG A 47 -18.19 -0.23 -11.42
CA ARG A 47 -18.82 -0.73 -10.18
C ARG A 47 -19.06 0.36 -9.14
N LEU A 48 -18.40 1.52 -9.25
CA LEU A 48 -18.42 2.61 -8.27
C LEU A 48 -19.20 3.85 -8.76
N LEU A 49 -19.85 3.79 -9.92
CA LEU A 49 -20.58 4.91 -10.55
C LEU A 49 -21.67 5.54 -9.68
N THR A 50 -22.21 4.80 -8.71
CA THR A 50 -23.25 5.31 -7.78
C THR A 50 -22.68 6.09 -6.59
N ILE A 51 -21.37 5.95 -6.31
CA ILE A 51 -20.72 6.52 -5.13
C ILE A 51 -19.90 7.76 -5.51
N VAL A 52 -19.48 7.86 -6.78
CA VAL A 52 -18.47 8.80 -7.24
C VAL A 52 -19.00 9.70 -8.35
N LYS A 53 -18.56 10.95 -8.35
CA LYS A 53 -18.85 11.92 -9.41
C LYS A 53 -17.62 12.12 -10.31
N ARG A 54 -17.84 12.61 -11.53
CA ARG A 54 -16.75 12.99 -12.44
C ARG A 54 -16.16 14.32 -11.98
N ILE A 55 -14.85 14.47 -12.12
CA ILE A 55 -14.17 15.74 -11.79
C ILE A 55 -14.72 16.91 -12.65
N THR A 56 -15.19 16.65 -13.88
CA THR A 56 -15.82 17.63 -14.75
C THR A 56 -17.13 18.20 -14.19
N ASP A 57 -17.74 17.51 -13.24
CA ASP A 57 -18.99 17.92 -12.59
C ASP A 57 -18.74 18.68 -11.27
N LEU A 58 -17.45 18.96 -10.98
CA LEU A 58 -17.05 19.72 -9.82
C LEU A 58 -17.38 21.20 -10.02
N SER A 59 -18.41 21.68 -9.37
CA SER A 59 -18.91 23.05 -9.42
C SER A 59 -19.35 23.51 -8.02
N ASP A 60 -19.66 24.79 -7.89
CA ASP A 60 -20.26 25.38 -6.69
C ASP A 60 -19.45 25.15 -5.41
N ILE A 61 -18.12 25.31 -5.51
CA ILE A 61 -17.21 25.24 -4.35
C ILE A 61 -17.12 26.62 -3.73
N ASN A 62 -17.42 26.69 -2.44
CA ASN A 62 -17.31 27.91 -1.66
C ASN A 62 -15.94 27.98 -0.97
N LYS A 63 -15.56 29.19 -0.58
CA LYS A 63 -14.27 29.41 0.10
C LYS A 63 -14.16 28.72 1.46
N GLU A 64 -15.29 28.37 2.09
CA GLU A 64 -15.36 27.63 3.34
C GLU A 64 -15.25 26.11 3.15
N ASP A 65 -15.43 25.61 1.92
CA ASP A 65 -15.32 24.20 1.61
C ASP A 65 -13.86 23.72 1.68
N ILE A 66 -13.67 22.42 1.79
CA ILE A 66 -12.35 21.80 1.86
C ILE A 66 -12.21 20.78 0.75
N ILE A 67 -11.10 20.82 0.02
CA ILE A 67 -10.72 19.76 -0.91
C ILE A 67 -9.63 18.91 -0.27
N ILE A 68 -9.82 17.59 -0.22
CA ILE A 68 -8.79 16.60 0.08
C ILE A 68 -8.34 15.98 -1.25
N TYR A 69 -7.12 16.31 -1.67
CA TYR A 69 -6.52 15.81 -2.90
C TYR A 69 -5.65 14.59 -2.62
N HIS A 70 -6.07 13.40 -3.07
CA HIS A 70 -5.31 12.17 -2.98
C HIS A 70 -4.25 12.09 -4.05
N LYS A 71 -2.99 12.16 -3.66
CA LYS A 71 -1.83 12.20 -4.54
C LYS A 71 -1.03 10.92 -4.47
N ALA A 72 -1.09 10.12 -5.55
CA ALA A 72 -0.37 8.84 -5.68
C ALA A 72 0.32 8.67 -7.04
N ILE A 73 -0.03 9.51 -8.03
CA ILE A 73 0.46 9.39 -9.41
C ILE A 73 0.39 10.74 -10.13
N GLY A 74 0.93 10.80 -11.35
CA GLY A 74 0.83 11.98 -12.21
C GLY A 74 -0.60 12.22 -12.73
N THR A 75 -1.09 13.45 -12.59
CA THR A 75 -2.39 13.89 -13.07
C THR A 75 -2.41 15.40 -13.24
N LYS A 76 -3.31 15.91 -14.08
CA LYS A 76 -3.55 17.34 -14.27
C LYS A 76 -4.12 18.03 -13.03
N LEU A 77 -4.76 17.27 -12.15
CA LEU A 77 -5.35 17.78 -10.90
C LEU A 77 -4.36 18.59 -10.07
N SER A 78 -3.07 18.23 -10.08
CA SER A 78 -2.03 19.01 -9.41
C SER A 78 -1.92 20.47 -9.86
N TYR A 79 -2.39 20.79 -11.06
CA TYR A 79 -2.38 22.13 -11.63
C TYR A 79 -3.77 22.78 -11.66
N GLU A 80 -4.81 21.98 -11.88
CA GLU A 80 -6.20 22.46 -12.01
C GLU A 80 -6.77 22.89 -10.66
N LEU A 81 -6.37 22.26 -9.56
CA LEU A 81 -6.85 22.60 -8.21
C LEU A 81 -6.32 23.95 -7.69
N ASP A 82 -5.22 24.47 -8.23
CA ASP A 82 -4.65 25.77 -7.83
C ASP A 82 -5.66 26.92 -8.01
N GLY A 83 -6.46 26.88 -9.09
CA GLY A 83 -7.45 27.92 -9.40
C GLY A 83 -8.71 27.92 -8.52
N ILE A 84 -8.92 26.94 -7.65
CA ILE A 84 -10.12 26.82 -6.83
C ILE A 84 -9.90 27.57 -5.50
N ASN A 85 -10.78 28.50 -5.17
CA ASN A 85 -10.68 29.30 -3.94
C ASN A 85 -11.35 28.62 -2.75
N CYS A 86 -10.65 27.64 -2.15
CA CYS A 86 -11.04 26.97 -0.90
C CYS A 86 -9.79 26.43 -0.18
N LYS A 87 -9.91 25.93 1.05
CA LYS A 87 -8.82 25.20 1.74
C LYS A 87 -8.52 23.91 1.03
N LYS A 88 -7.24 23.55 0.92
CA LYS A 88 -6.77 22.32 0.26
C LYS A 88 -5.87 21.52 1.16
N ILE A 89 -6.24 20.26 1.32
CA ILE A 89 -5.47 19.25 2.04
C ILE A 89 -4.90 18.27 1.01
N MET A 90 -3.61 17.97 1.09
CA MET A 90 -3.04 16.85 0.34
C MET A 90 -3.10 15.59 1.19
N ARG A 91 -3.61 14.50 0.64
CA ARG A 91 -3.45 13.13 1.13
C ARG A 91 -2.39 12.45 0.27
N TYR A 92 -1.17 12.32 0.80
CA TYR A 92 -0.02 11.85 0.03
C TYR A 92 0.25 10.36 0.25
N HIS A 93 0.02 9.57 -0.79
CA HIS A 93 0.18 8.11 -0.81
C HIS A 93 1.51 7.63 -1.41
N ASN A 94 2.45 8.53 -1.59
CA ASN A 94 3.74 8.33 -2.25
C ASN A 94 3.68 8.24 -3.78
N ILE A 95 4.73 8.76 -4.42
CA ILE A 95 4.99 8.58 -5.84
C ILE A 95 6.37 7.93 -6.00
N THR A 96 6.38 6.66 -6.34
CA THR A 96 7.62 5.92 -6.56
C THR A 96 8.51 6.62 -7.59
N PRO A 97 9.81 6.83 -7.31
CA PRO A 97 10.75 7.44 -8.25
C PRO A 97 10.78 6.73 -9.60
N GLY A 98 10.77 7.48 -10.70
CA GLY A 98 10.71 6.94 -12.05
C GLY A 98 11.92 6.06 -12.42
N THR A 99 13.05 6.23 -11.72
CA THR A 99 14.25 5.43 -11.92
C THR A 99 14.00 3.92 -11.86
N TYR A 100 13.06 3.46 -11.02
CA TYR A 100 12.64 2.07 -10.95
C TYR A 100 11.97 1.58 -12.25
N PHE A 101 11.27 2.47 -12.95
CA PHE A 101 10.39 2.11 -14.08
C PHE A 101 11.00 2.37 -15.45
N LYS A 102 12.02 3.24 -15.52
CA LYS A 102 12.62 3.71 -16.78
C LYS A 102 13.01 2.59 -17.75
N LYS A 103 13.54 1.48 -17.22
CA LYS A 103 13.98 0.33 -18.01
C LYS A 103 12.81 -0.54 -18.50
N TYR A 104 11.69 -0.54 -17.76
CA TYR A 104 10.62 -1.52 -17.93
C TYR A 104 9.38 -0.96 -18.60
N ASN A 105 9.00 0.30 -18.27
CA ASN A 105 7.81 0.93 -18.85
C ASN A 105 7.99 2.45 -18.92
N LYS A 106 8.22 2.95 -20.15
CA LYS A 106 8.42 4.39 -20.41
C LYS A 106 7.17 5.22 -20.10
N THR A 107 5.97 4.67 -20.30
CA THR A 107 4.71 5.37 -20.01
C THR A 107 4.57 5.58 -18.51
N VAL A 108 4.79 4.55 -17.71
CA VAL A 108 4.76 4.64 -16.24
C VAL A 108 5.87 5.58 -15.75
N PHE A 109 7.09 5.48 -16.31
CA PHE A 109 8.18 6.40 -16.01
C PHE A 109 7.75 7.87 -16.20
N ASN A 110 7.24 8.22 -17.39
CA ASN A 110 6.81 9.59 -17.66
C ASN A 110 5.66 10.02 -16.73
N LEU A 111 4.75 9.10 -16.40
CA LEU A 111 3.60 9.39 -15.54
C LEU A 111 4.02 9.70 -14.10
N VAL A 112 4.96 8.94 -13.54
CA VAL A 112 5.44 9.20 -12.17
C VAL A 112 6.33 10.45 -12.12
N GLU A 113 7.15 10.71 -13.14
CA GLU A 113 7.93 11.96 -13.22
C GLU A 113 7.00 13.18 -13.29
N TYR A 114 5.98 13.15 -14.14
CA TYR A 114 4.94 14.19 -14.18
C TYR A 114 4.21 14.32 -12.83
N GLY A 115 4.05 13.19 -12.11
CA GLY A 115 3.49 13.18 -10.77
C GLY A 115 4.37 13.90 -9.75
N ARG A 116 5.68 13.72 -9.83
CA ARG A 116 6.67 14.36 -8.95
C ARG A 116 6.77 15.87 -9.25
N GLU A 117 6.79 16.26 -10.53
CA GLU A 117 6.68 17.68 -10.92
C GLU A 117 5.39 18.32 -10.38
N GLY A 118 4.26 17.62 -10.50
CA GLY A 118 2.98 18.09 -9.95
C GLY A 118 2.94 18.11 -8.43
N LEU A 119 3.69 17.24 -7.75
CA LEU A 119 3.86 17.29 -6.30
C LEU A 119 4.64 18.53 -5.89
N GLU A 120 5.77 18.82 -6.53
CA GLU A 120 6.53 20.05 -6.29
C GLU A 120 5.69 21.31 -6.56
N TYR A 121 4.94 21.33 -7.66
CA TYR A 121 4.07 22.47 -7.99
C TYR A 121 3.00 22.71 -6.92
N ALA A 122 2.35 21.66 -6.43
CA ALA A 122 1.24 21.75 -5.49
C ALA A 122 1.66 22.30 -4.10
N SER A 123 2.94 22.26 -3.73
CA SER A 123 3.44 22.86 -2.50
C SER A 123 3.14 24.36 -2.37
N LYS A 124 2.85 25.05 -3.49
CA LYS A 124 2.56 26.49 -3.53
C LYS A 124 1.16 26.85 -3.00
N TYR A 125 0.20 25.91 -3.08
CA TYR A 125 -1.21 26.19 -2.81
C TYR A 125 -1.87 25.22 -1.82
N ILE A 126 -1.19 24.16 -1.40
CA ILE A 126 -1.70 23.22 -0.39
C ILE A 126 -1.51 23.83 1.01
N ASP A 127 -2.59 23.86 1.80
CA ASP A 127 -2.62 24.44 3.15
C ASP A 127 -2.17 23.45 4.21
N TYR A 128 -2.56 22.17 4.09
CA TYR A 128 -2.27 21.07 5.01
C TYR A 128 -1.96 19.79 4.25
N SER A 129 -1.23 18.88 4.87
CA SER A 129 -0.91 17.60 4.24
C SER A 129 -0.96 16.45 5.25
N PHE A 130 -1.56 15.34 4.84
CA PHE A 130 -1.49 14.06 5.51
C PHE A 130 -0.61 13.11 4.69
N ALA A 131 0.44 12.61 5.30
CA ALA A 131 1.35 11.63 4.71
C ALA A 131 1.11 10.26 5.34
N ASP A 132 1.16 9.18 4.55
CA ASP A 132 0.90 7.81 5.04
C ASP A 132 1.94 7.33 6.05
N SER A 133 3.13 7.92 6.04
CA SER A 133 4.29 7.56 6.89
C SER A 133 5.19 8.75 7.13
N SER A 134 6.10 8.64 8.10
CA SER A 134 7.15 9.64 8.32
C SER A 134 8.10 9.75 7.12
N TYR A 135 8.33 8.65 6.39
CA TYR A 135 9.07 8.68 5.13
C TYR A 135 8.42 9.61 4.10
N ASN A 136 7.11 9.48 3.90
CA ASN A 136 6.35 10.35 3.01
C ASN A 136 6.28 11.79 3.53
N MET A 137 6.14 11.98 4.85
CA MET A 137 6.17 13.29 5.48
C MET A 137 7.49 14.01 5.20
N GLN A 138 8.61 13.32 5.34
CA GLN A 138 9.93 13.90 5.10
C GLN A 138 10.06 14.40 3.66
N GLU A 139 9.57 13.64 2.66
CA GLU A 139 9.56 14.08 1.26
C GLU A 139 8.75 15.37 1.06
N LEU A 140 7.58 15.48 1.68
CA LEU A 140 6.75 16.69 1.60
C LEU A 140 7.44 17.90 2.28
N VAL A 141 8.10 17.69 3.43
CA VAL A 141 8.86 18.73 4.13
C VAL A 141 10.03 19.23 3.26
N GLU A 142 10.75 18.34 2.60
CA GLU A 142 11.82 18.68 1.66
C GLU A 142 11.33 19.50 0.45
N LEU A 143 10.08 19.29 0.03
CA LEU A 143 9.40 20.06 -1.00
C LEU A 143 8.72 21.34 -0.48
N ASN A 144 9.00 21.74 0.77
CA ASN A 144 8.48 22.95 1.42
C ASN A 144 6.96 22.98 1.66
N TYR A 145 6.32 21.82 1.77
CA TYR A 145 4.94 21.76 2.24
C TYR A 145 4.82 22.24 3.68
N LYS A 146 3.74 22.95 3.99
CA LYS A 146 3.42 23.43 5.34
C LYS A 146 2.45 22.48 6.02
N ASN A 147 2.46 22.50 7.37
CA ASN A 147 1.47 21.76 8.17
C ASN A 147 1.34 20.28 7.74
N VAL A 148 2.45 19.55 7.72
CA VAL A 148 2.48 18.13 7.35
C VAL A 148 2.35 17.28 8.61
N GLU A 149 1.38 16.38 8.63
CA GLU A 149 1.15 15.43 9.71
C GLU A 149 1.15 13.99 9.15
N VAL A 150 1.62 13.03 9.93
CA VAL A 150 1.51 11.61 9.57
C VAL A 150 0.12 11.12 9.94
N LEU A 151 -0.58 10.60 8.95
CA LEU A 151 -1.85 9.90 9.12
C LEU A 151 -1.73 8.54 8.41
N PRO A 152 -1.66 7.41 9.11
CA PRO A 152 -1.62 6.10 8.48
C PRO A 152 -2.81 5.88 7.54
N ILE A 153 -2.68 4.94 6.60
CA ILE A 153 -3.80 4.52 5.74
C ILE A 153 -4.92 3.97 6.62
N LEU A 154 -6.14 4.40 6.36
CA LEU A 154 -7.35 3.91 7.03
C LEU A 154 -7.70 2.51 6.52
N ILE A 155 -7.44 1.51 7.34
CA ILE A 155 -7.65 0.10 7.01
C ILE A 155 -8.84 -0.42 7.80
N SER A 156 -9.87 -0.90 7.09
CA SER A 156 -10.98 -1.63 7.71
C SER A 156 -10.61 -3.11 7.90
N PHE A 157 -10.38 -3.52 9.14
CA PHE A 157 -10.11 -4.94 9.45
C PHE A 157 -11.33 -5.84 9.24
N ASP A 158 -12.54 -5.29 9.19
CA ASP A 158 -13.76 -6.05 8.85
C ASP A 158 -13.68 -6.68 7.46
N ASP A 159 -12.99 -6.04 6.53
CA ASP A 159 -12.75 -6.61 5.20
C ASP A 159 -11.93 -7.90 5.26
N TYR A 160 -10.99 -8.01 6.18
CA TYR A 160 -10.16 -9.21 6.38
C TYR A 160 -10.90 -10.34 7.12
N ALA A 161 -12.00 -10.03 7.80
CA ALA A 161 -12.88 -11.01 8.43
C ALA A 161 -13.82 -11.74 7.44
N LYS A 162 -13.87 -11.29 6.18
CA LYS A 162 -14.65 -11.95 5.12
C LYS A 162 -14.22 -13.42 4.96
N THR A 163 -15.15 -14.24 4.46
CA THR A 163 -14.89 -15.68 4.27
C THR A 163 -13.88 -15.90 3.14
N PRO A 164 -12.73 -16.52 3.43
CA PRO A 164 -11.74 -16.83 2.42
C PRO A 164 -12.22 -17.92 1.44
N ASP A 165 -11.58 -17.99 0.27
CA ASP A 165 -11.84 -19.05 -0.70
C ASP A 165 -11.36 -20.42 -0.22
N LYS A 166 -12.31 -21.34 0.03
CA LYS A 166 -12.03 -22.67 0.56
C LYS A 166 -11.15 -23.51 -0.38
N LYS A 167 -11.32 -23.37 -1.70
CA LYS A 167 -10.55 -24.16 -2.68
C LYS A 167 -9.08 -23.80 -2.65
N THR A 168 -8.77 -22.51 -2.50
CA THR A 168 -7.38 -22.05 -2.35
C THR A 168 -6.76 -22.58 -1.06
N ILE A 169 -7.51 -22.55 0.06
CA ILE A 169 -7.03 -23.12 1.34
C ILE A 169 -6.76 -24.62 1.18
N GLU A 170 -7.71 -25.39 0.67
CA GLU A 170 -7.57 -26.85 0.50
C GLU A 170 -6.38 -27.21 -0.41
N LYS A 171 -6.13 -26.40 -1.45
CA LYS A 171 -5.04 -26.61 -2.39
C LYS A 171 -3.65 -26.38 -1.79
N TYR A 172 -3.52 -25.40 -0.89
CA TYR A 172 -2.20 -24.96 -0.39
C TYR A 172 -1.95 -25.31 1.09
N ASN A 173 -2.93 -25.87 1.79
CA ASN A 173 -2.76 -26.43 3.14
C ASN A 173 -2.41 -27.95 3.04
N ASP A 174 -1.35 -28.26 2.31
CA ASP A 174 -0.93 -29.63 1.94
C ASP A 174 0.38 -30.07 2.63
N GLY A 175 0.85 -29.30 3.61
CA GLY A 175 2.08 -29.60 4.36
C GLY A 175 3.37 -29.12 3.67
N ILE A 176 3.26 -28.39 2.54
CA ILE A 176 4.39 -27.71 1.91
C ILE A 176 4.50 -26.31 2.50
N THR A 177 5.72 -25.90 2.87
CA THR A 177 5.98 -24.56 3.43
C THR A 177 5.68 -23.47 2.40
N ASN A 178 4.79 -22.53 2.73
CA ASN A 178 4.35 -21.45 1.85
C ASN A 178 5.04 -20.12 2.21
N ILE A 179 5.93 -19.65 1.35
CA ILE A 179 6.50 -18.30 1.43
C ILE A 179 5.62 -17.38 0.58
N LEU A 180 5.10 -16.32 1.18
CA LEU A 180 4.14 -15.42 0.55
C LEU A 180 4.74 -14.05 0.26
N PHE A 181 4.43 -13.49 -0.89
CA PHE A 181 4.52 -12.08 -1.22
C PHE A 181 3.18 -11.63 -1.79
N VAL A 182 2.63 -10.52 -1.31
CA VAL A 182 1.41 -9.88 -1.82
C VAL A 182 1.73 -8.47 -2.28
N GLY A 183 1.30 -8.13 -3.49
CA GLY A 183 1.48 -6.81 -4.08
C GLY A 183 1.66 -6.88 -5.59
N ARG A 184 1.51 -5.73 -6.25
CA ARG A 184 1.72 -5.64 -7.69
C ARG A 184 3.13 -6.12 -8.06
N ILE A 185 3.26 -6.88 -9.13
CA ILE A 185 4.56 -7.25 -9.71
C ILE A 185 5.13 -5.99 -10.38
N ALA A 186 6.10 -5.36 -9.72
CA ALA A 186 6.68 -4.09 -10.16
C ALA A 186 8.13 -3.94 -9.67
N PRO A 187 9.01 -3.26 -10.43
CA PRO A 187 10.45 -3.23 -10.15
C PRO A 187 10.84 -2.69 -8.76
N ASN A 188 10.10 -1.72 -8.23
CA ASN A 188 10.33 -1.19 -6.88
C ASN A 188 10.04 -2.19 -5.74
N LYS A 189 9.34 -3.29 -6.07
CA LYS A 189 9.04 -4.37 -5.12
C LYS A 189 10.13 -5.43 -5.06
N ALA A 190 11.09 -5.40 -5.99
CA ALA A 190 12.28 -6.25 -6.05
C ALA A 190 11.97 -7.75 -5.87
N GLN A 191 10.97 -8.27 -6.61
CA GLN A 191 10.59 -9.69 -6.54
C GLN A 191 11.74 -10.63 -6.95
N GLU A 192 12.70 -10.17 -7.75
CA GLU A 192 13.92 -10.92 -8.04
C GLU A 192 14.72 -11.26 -6.79
N ASP A 193 14.71 -10.39 -5.77
CA ASP A 193 15.43 -10.64 -4.52
C ASP A 193 14.67 -11.61 -3.62
N VAL A 194 13.33 -11.60 -3.68
CA VAL A 194 12.48 -12.64 -3.08
C VAL A 194 12.76 -14.01 -3.72
N ILE A 195 12.84 -14.08 -5.06
CA ILE A 195 13.14 -15.31 -5.79
C ILE A 195 14.55 -15.84 -5.43
N LYS A 196 15.57 -14.97 -5.40
CA LYS A 196 16.94 -15.37 -5.04
C LYS A 196 17.02 -15.87 -3.60
N SER A 197 16.36 -15.20 -2.65
CA SER A 197 16.30 -15.65 -1.26
C SER A 197 15.62 -17.01 -1.14
N PHE A 198 14.49 -17.18 -1.84
CA PHE A 198 13.78 -18.47 -1.89
C PHE A 198 14.61 -19.58 -2.56
N TYR A 199 15.41 -19.28 -3.59
CA TYR A 199 16.31 -20.24 -4.20
C TYR A 199 17.29 -20.84 -3.19
N TYR A 200 17.94 -20.01 -2.38
CA TYR A 200 18.85 -20.49 -1.33
C TYR A 200 18.09 -21.31 -0.28
N TYR A 201 16.93 -20.81 0.15
CA TYR A 201 16.08 -21.52 1.11
C TYR A 201 15.67 -22.90 0.61
N LYS A 202 15.10 -22.97 -0.60
CA LYS A 202 14.64 -24.23 -1.20
C LYS A 202 15.77 -25.22 -1.44
N LYS A 203 16.92 -24.74 -1.90
CA LYS A 203 18.05 -25.60 -2.27
C LYS A 203 18.83 -26.14 -1.08
N TYR A 204 19.02 -25.35 -0.05
CA TYR A 204 19.95 -25.66 1.05
C TYR A 204 19.28 -25.89 2.39
N VAL A 205 18.04 -25.44 2.59
CA VAL A 205 17.36 -25.48 3.88
C VAL A 205 16.11 -26.37 3.81
N ASN A 206 15.09 -26.03 3.01
CA ASN A 206 13.85 -26.79 2.94
C ASN A 206 13.39 -27.01 1.49
N GLN A 207 13.66 -28.20 0.94
CA GLN A 207 13.22 -28.57 -0.41
C GLN A 207 11.68 -28.67 -0.53
N ASN A 208 10.97 -28.95 0.58
CA ASN A 208 9.51 -29.03 0.61
C ASN A 208 8.89 -27.66 0.88
N SER A 209 9.17 -26.69 0.00
CA SER A 209 8.69 -25.32 0.11
C SER A 209 8.26 -24.76 -1.24
N ARG A 210 7.41 -23.74 -1.24
CA ARG A 210 6.99 -23.00 -2.44
C ARG A 210 6.96 -21.51 -2.17
N LEU A 211 7.11 -20.72 -3.22
CA LEU A 211 7.00 -19.27 -3.23
C LEU A 211 5.74 -18.87 -3.99
N ILE A 212 4.92 -18.03 -3.37
CA ILE A 212 3.65 -17.58 -3.95
C ILE A 212 3.68 -16.05 -4.07
N PHE A 213 3.62 -15.56 -5.31
CA PHE A 213 3.42 -14.15 -5.63
C PHE A 213 1.94 -13.91 -5.92
N VAL A 214 1.29 -13.11 -5.09
CA VAL A 214 -0.11 -12.71 -5.26
C VAL A 214 -0.16 -11.27 -5.73
N GLY A 215 -0.63 -11.04 -6.95
CA GLY A 215 -0.80 -9.70 -7.50
C GLY A 215 -0.63 -9.62 -9.01
N SER A 216 -1.16 -8.53 -9.56
CA SER A 216 -1.14 -8.26 -11.00
C SER A 216 0.22 -7.73 -11.45
N ASP A 217 0.59 -8.06 -12.68
CA ASP A 217 1.75 -7.53 -13.40
C ASP A 217 1.37 -6.47 -14.46
N ASN A 218 0.13 -6.00 -14.43
CA ASN A 218 -0.37 -4.99 -15.39
C ASN A 218 0.55 -3.78 -15.45
N GLY A 219 1.03 -3.47 -16.67
CA GLY A 219 1.97 -2.39 -16.95
C GLY A 219 3.44 -2.74 -16.69
N PHE A 220 3.73 -3.95 -16.20
CA PHE A 220 5.10 -4.46 -15.97
C PHE A 220 5.28 -5.89 -16.46
N GLU A 221 4.59 -6.26 -17.54
CA GLU A 221 4.66 -7.59 -18.16
C GLU A 221 6.11 -7.97 -18.52
N ASN A 222 6.88 -7.01 -19.04
CA ASN A 222 8.31 -7.21 -19.35
C ASN A 222 9.14 -7.56 -18.10
N TYR A 223 8.83 -6.95 -16.96
CA TYR A 223 9.49 -7.27 -15.69
C TYR A 223 9.03 -8.64 -15.17
N SER A 224 7.74 -8.95 -15.25
CA SER A 224 7.19 -10.27 -14.93
C SER A 224 7.85 -11.39 -15.75
N ASP A 225 8.08 -11.16 -17.02
CA ASP A 225 8.75 -12.13 -17.90
C ASP A 225 10.22 -12.34 -17.51
N LEU A 226 10.92 -11.28 -17.08
CA LEU A 226 12.29 -11.43 -16.54
C LEU A 226 12.30 -12.24 -15.24
N LEU A 227 11.32 -12.06 -14.36
CA LEU A 227 11.19 -12.88 -13.14
C LEU A 227 10.94 -14.35 -13.48
N LYS A 228 10.04 -14.65 -14.41
CA LYS A 228 9.76 -16.01 -14.88
C LYS A 228 11.01 -16.65 -15.53
N LYS A 229 11.77 -15.86 -16.29
CA LYS A 229 13.06 -16.31 -16.85
C LYS A 229 14.06 -16.63 -15.73
N LEU A 230 14.20 -15.77 -14.72
CA LEU A 230 15.04 -16.02 -13.55
C LEU A 230 14.66 -17.30 -12.82
N VAL A 231 13.34 -17.54 -12.61
CA VAL A 231 12.82 -18.78 -12.02
C VAL A 231 13.28 -20.01 -12.81
N ASN A 232 13.19 -19.95 -14.14
CA ASN A 232 13.62 -21.05 -15.03
C ASN A 232 15.15 -21.24 -15.00
N GLU A 233 15.94 -20.17 -15.03
CA GLU A 233 17.42 -20.22 -14.96
C GLU A 233 17.91 -20.82 -13.63
N LEU A 234 17.18 -20.59 -12.54
CA LEU A 234 17.44 -21.16 -11.22
C LEU A 234 16.82 -22.56 -11.03
N GLU A 235 16.18 -23.11 -12.06
CA GLU A 235 15.51 -24.42 -12.04
C GLU A 235 14.46 -24.59 -10.92
N LEU A 236 13.84 -23.48 -10.50
CA LEU A 236 12.81 -23.47 -9.47
C LEU A 236 11.45 -23.91 -10.05
N LYS A 237 10.87 -25.00 -9.50
CA LYS A 237 9.60 -25.57 -9.97
C LYS A 237 8.36 -25.06 -9.20
N ASP A 238 8.56 -24.61 -7.95
CA ASP A 238 7.48 -24.29 -7.03
C ASP A 238 7.40 -22.79 -6.77
N VAL A 239 7.45 -21.98 -7.83
CA VAL A 239 7.18 -20.55 -7.81
C VAL A 239 5.89 -20.28 -8.56
N ILE A 240 4.92 -19.67 -7.86
CA ILE A 240 3.57 -19.44 -8.34
C ILE A 240 3.33 -17.95 -8.50
N PHE A 241 2.89 -17.53 -9.67
CA PHE A 241 2.39 -16.18 -9.95
C PHE A 241 0.88 -16.28 -10.16
N THR A 242 0.09 -15.72 -9.24
CA THR A 242 -1.37 -15.84 -9.33
C THR A 242 -2.00 -14.89 -10.34
N GLY A 243 -1.31 -13.79 -10.65
CA GLY A 243 -1.91 -12.68 -11.39
C GLY A 243 -2.96 -11.95 -10.53
N HIS A 244 -3.88 -11.25 -11.21
CA HIS A 244 -5.00 -10.59 -10.55
C HIS A 244 -6.04 -11.63 -10.10
N ILE A 245 -6.36 -11.66 -8.81
CA ILE A 245 -7.31 -12.59 -8.20
C ILE A 245 -8.33 -11.81 -7.34
N LYS A 246 -9.37 -12.48 -6.90
CA LYS A 246 -10.38 -11.89 -6.02
C LYS A 246 -9.85 -11.70 -4.60
N PHE A 247 -10.46 -10.76 -3.89
CA PHE A 247 -10.04 -10.43 -2.52
C PHE A 247 -10.12 -11.63 -1.57
N GLU A 248 -11.19 -12.44 -1.66
CA GLU A 248 -11.37 -13.64 -0.85
C GLU A 248 -10.27 -14.70 -1.09
N GLU A 249 -9.72 -14.76 -2.30
CA GLU A 249 -8.57 -15.61 -2.62
C GLU A 249 -7.30 -15.04 -1.99
N ILE A 250 -7.10 -13.71 -1.98
CA ILE A 250 -5.97 -13.05 -1.30
C ILE A 250 -5.96 -13.43 0.19
N LEU A 251 -7.12 -13.33 0.87
CA LEU A 251 -7.26 -13.73 2.28
C LEU A 251 -6.85 -15.18 2.52
N SER A 252 -7.15 -16.06 1.56
CA SER A 252 -6.80 -17.48 1.64
C SER A 252 -5.29 -17.70 1.60
N TYR A 253 -4.55 -16.94 0.78
CA TYR A 253 -3.09 -17.04 0.73
C TYR A 253 -2.44 -16.59 2.03
N TYR A 254 -2.94 -15.53 2.68
CA TYR A 254 -2.47 -15.17 4.01
C TYR A 254 -2.72 -16.27 5.05
N LYS A 255 -3.88 -16.93 4.99
CA LYS A 255 -4.23 -18.02 5.94
C LYS A 255 -3.36 -19.28 5.82
N VAL A 256 -2.81 -19.54 4.63
CA VAL A 256 -1.95 -20.71 4.40
C VAL A 256 -0.45 -20.37 4.39
N ALA A 257 -0.10 -19.11 4.57
CA ALA A 257 1.28 -18.65 4.57
C ALA A 257 2.01 -18.98 5.87
N ASP A 258 3.24 -19.46 5.76
CA ASP A 258 4.15 -19.70 6.88
C ASP A 258 5.06 -18.50 7.14
N LEU A 259 5.37 -17.71 6.10
CA LEU A 259 6.20 -16.52 6.17
C LEU A 259 5.79 -15.52 5.09
N PHE A 260 5.73 -14.24 5.43
CA PHE A 260 5.66 -13.14 4.48
C PHE A 260 7.07 -12.58 4.24
N LEU A 261 7.53 -12.61 2.97
CA LEU A 261 8.87 -12.14 2.59
C LEU A 261 8.76 -10.88 1.72
N CYS A 262 9.20 -9.74 2.24
CA CYS A 262 9.17 -8.44 1.55
C CYS A 262 10.58 -7.91 1.32
N MET A 263 11.02 -7.84 0.04
CA MET A 263 12.32 -7.29 -0.35
C MET A 263 12.17 -5.95 -1.08
N SER A 264 11.03 -5.27 -0.91
CA SER A 264 10.72 -3.99 -1.57
C SER A 264 11.81 -2.94 -1.31
N GLU A 265 12.17 -2.19 -2.33
CA GLU A 265 13.12 -1.09 -2.25
C GLU A 265 12.46 0.27 -2.06
N HIS A 266 11.15 0.35 -2.37
CA HIS A 266 10.41 1.59 -2.21
C HIS A 266 8.93 1.34 -1.92
N GLU A 267 8.47 1.83 -0.77
CA GLU A 267 7.10 1.79 -0.28
C GLU A 267 6.73 3.12 0.40
N GLY A 268 5.47 3.55 0.21
CA GLY A 268 4.93 4.69 0.95
C GLY A 268 4.35 4.32 2.32
N PHE A 269 3.88 3.06 2.47
CA PHE A 269 3.33 2.51 3.71
C PHE A 269 3.52 0.99 3.78
N CYS A 270 3.16 0.26 2.72
CA CYS A 270 3.19 -1.20 2.60
C CYS A 270 2.05 -1.90 3.36
N VAL A 271 0.80 -1.69 2.91
CA VAL A 271 -0.40 -2.35 3.47
C VAL A 271 -0.24 -3.88 3.67
N PRO A 272 0.43 -4.66 2.77
CA PRO A 272 0.62 -6.09 2.97
C PRO A 272 1.34 -6.49 4.26
N LEU A 273 2.12 -5.61 4.88
CA LEU A 273 2.70 -5.87 6.21
C LEU A 273 1.59 -5.88 7.28
N VAL A 274 0.66 -4.93 7.22
CA VAL A 274 -0.47 -4.86 8.15
C VAL A 274 -1.42 -6.05 7.96
N GLU A 275 -1.65 -6.44 6.70
CA GLU A 275 -2.41 -7.65 6.36
C GLU A 275 -1.75 -8.91 6.95
N SER A 276 -0.42 -9.05 6.77
CA SER A 276 0.34 -10.17 7.36
C SER A 276 0.24 -10.21 8.88
N MET A 277 0.31 -9.04 9.54
CA MET A 277 0.12 -8.93 10.99
C MET A 277 -1.28 -9.40 11.42
N TYR A 278 -2.33 -9.00 10.68
CA TYR A 278 -3.70 -9.39 10.97
C TYR A 278 -3.90 -10.91 10.92
N PHE A 279 -3.27 -11.57 9.95
CA PHE A 279 -3.35 -13.02 9.81
C PHE A 279 -2.33 -13.78 10.66
N GLY A 280 -1.49 -13.11 11.44
CA GLY A 280 -0.46 -13.74 12.27
C GLY A 280 0.62 -14.44 11.45
N VAL A 281 0.86 -13.96 10.23
CA VAL A 281 1.95 -14.45 9.37
C VAL A 281 3.24 -13.73 9.76
N PRO A 282 4.29 -14.43 10.24
CA PRO A 282 5.53 -13.77 10.58
C PRO A 282 6.16 -13.09 9.36
N ILE A 283 6.80 -11.94 9.60
CA ILE A 283 7.31 -11.08 8.54
C ILE A 283 8.84 -11.00 8.60
N LEU A 284 9.47 -11.23 7.43
CA LEU A 284 10.86 -10.89 7.16
C LEU A 284 10.90 -9.86 6.03
N ALA A 285 11.47 -8.69 6.29
CA ALA A 285 11.45 -7.59 5.32
C ALA A 285 12.81 -6.89 5.20
N TYR A 286 13.06 -6.31 4.03
CA TYR A 286 14.16 -5.40 3.79
C TYR A 286 13.82 -4.00 4.33
N ASP A 287 14.72 -3.44 5.12
CA ASP A 287 14.56 -2.12 5.75
C ASP A 287 14.78 -1.01 4.72
N SER A 288 13.71 -0.59 4.08
CA SER A 288 13.71 0.45 3.04
C SER A 288 12.51 1.38 3.16
N SER A 289 12.70 2.66 2.87
CA SER A 289 11.61 3.65 2.83
C SER A 289 10.67 3.55 4.04
N ALA A 290 9.37 3.37 3.86
CA ALA A 290 8.40 3.23 4.95
C ALA A 290 8.29 1.81 5.55
N VAL A 291 8.98 0.80 5.00
CA VAL A 291 8.85 -0.61 5.45
C VAL A 291 9.21 -0.75 6.93
N GLY A 292 10.36 -0.20 7.35
CA GLY A 292 10.81 -0.26 8.74
C GLY A 292 9.86 0.43 9.71
N GLU A 293 9.31 1.58 9.32
CA GLU A 293 8.33 2.33 10.13
C GLU A 293 7.02 1.55 10.28
N THR A 294 6.47 1.02 9.18
CA THR A 294 5.22 0.26 9.21
C THR A 294 5.37 -1.01 10.04
N LEU A 295 6.47 -1.74 9.85
CA LEU A 295 6.74 -2.96 10.60
C LEU A 295 7.05 -2.68 12.08
N GLY A 296 7.78 -1.61 12.38
CA GLY A 296 8.25 -1.33 13.73
C GLY A 296 9.12 -2.48 14.28
N SER A 297 8.83 -2.92 15.51
CA SER A 297 9.52 -4.06 16.14
C SER A 297 8.76 -5.40 15.98
N SER A 298 7.77 -5.46 15.08
CA SER A 298 6.84 -6.57 14.96
C SER A 298 7.21 -7.59 13.85
N GLY A 299 8.47 -7.64 13.47
CA GLY A 299 9.02 -8.57 12.49
C GLY A 299 10.54 -8.52 12.47
N VAL A 300 11.14 -9.17 11.49
CA VAL A 300 12.59 -9.17 11.29
C VAL A 300 12.92 -8.26 10.11
N LEU A 301 13.78 -7.27 10.35
CA LEU A 301 14.29 -6.37 9.31
C LEU A 301 15.74 -6.71 8.96
N VAL A 302 16.03 -6.81 7.66
CA VAL A 302 17.39 -6.93 7.14
C VAL A 302 17.81 -5.63 6.46
N LYS A 303 19.05 -5.20 6.67
CA LYS A 303 19.62 -3.98 6.07
C LYS A 303 20.46 -4.26 4.83
N GLU A 304 20.74 -5.53 4.57
CA GLU A 304 21.50 -5.99 3.43
C GLU A 304 20.83 -7.18 2.77
N LYS A 305 20.83 -7.24 1.45
CA LYS A 305 20.24 -8.32 0.67
C LYS A 305 21.23 -9.47 0.46
N ASN A 306 21.74 -10.03 1.56
CA ASN A 306 22.49 -11.28 1.54
C ASN A 306 21.51 -12.46 1.53
N TYR A 307 21.25 -13.02 0.35
CA TYR A 307 20.23 -14.05 0.14
C TYR A 307 20.47 -15.32 0.94
N PHE A 308 21.73 -15.67 1.23
CA PHE A 308 22.06 -16.80 2.08
C PHE A 308 21.64 -16.52 3.54
N VAL A 309 22.01 -15.37 4.09
CA VAL A 309 21.59 -14.96 5.44
C VAL A 309 20.06 -14.83 5.53
N ILE A 310 19.43 -14.29 4.50
CA ILE A 310 17.97 -14.20 4.44
C ILE A 310 17.34 -15.59 4.49
N SER A 311 17.89 -16.58 3.77
CA SER A 311 17.37 -17.95 3.80
C SER A 311 17.48 -18.63 5.17
N GLU A 312 18.56 -18.37 5.91
CA GLU A 312 18.75 -18.85 7.28
C GLU A 312 17.76 -18.18 8.26
N LEU A 313 17.51 -16.87 8.08
CA LEU A 313 16.51 -16.13 8.86
C LEU A 313 15.09 -16.65 8.58
N MET A 314 14.76 -16.94 7.32
CA MET A 314 13.49 -17.57 6.95
C MET A 314 13.27 -18.86 7.73
N ASP A 315 14.29 -19.75 7.74
CA ASP A 315 14.22 -21.01 8.49
C ASP A 315 14.03 -20.76 9.98
N ARG A 316 14.87 -19.92 10.55
CA ARG A 316 14.83 -19.61 12.00
C ARG A 316 13.47 -19.08 12.44
N ILE A 317 12.87 -18.16 11.66
CA ILE A 317 11.55 -17.59 11.98
C ILE A 317 10.47 -18.68 11.95
N MET A 318 10.53 -19.63 11.02
CA MET A 318 9.49 -20.64 10.85
C MET A 318 9.67 -21.86 11.79
N THR A 319 10.90 -22.21 12.15
CA THR A 319 11.21 -23.42 12.93
C THR A 319 11.36 -23.16 14.43
N ASP A 320 11.85 -21.96 14.84
CA ASP A 320 11.93 -21.58 16.24
C ASP A 320 10.57 -21.06 16.72
N LYS A 321 9.81 -21.96 17.36
CA LYS A 321 8.46 -21.66 17.85
C LYS A 321 8.43 -20.44 18.79
N ILE A 322 9.43 -20.27 19.66
CA ILE A 322 9.46 -19.16 20.63
C ILE A 322 9.65 -17.85 19.89
N LEU A 323 10.57 -17.81 18.92
CA LEU A 323 10.81 -16.63 18.11
C LEU A 323 9.55 -16.27 17.28
N ARG A 324 8.95 -17.27 16.63
CA ARG A 324 7.73 -17.09 15.83
C ARG A 324 6.58 -16.53 16.67
N ASP A 325 6.30 -17.15 17.82
CA ASP A 325 5.21 -16.73 18.70
C ASP A 325 5.44 -15.29 19.20
N ASN A 326 6.67 -14.93 19.57
CA ASN A 326 7.02 -13.56 19.97
C ASN A 326 6.85 -12.54 18.83
N ILE A 327 7.20 -12.91 17.60
CA ILE A 327 6.98 -12.03 16.43
C ILE A 327 5.48 -11.79 16.24
N VAL A 328 4.68 -12.85 16.24
CA VAL A 328 3.22 -12.76 16.03
C VAL A 328 2.55 -11.97 17.15
N GLU A 329 2.96 -12.16 18.40
CA GLU A 329 2.45 -11.36 19.53
C GLU A 329 2.72 -9.87 19.33
N LYS A 330 3.95 -9.50 18.95
CA LYS A 330 4.30 -8.10 18.64
C LYS A 330 3.54 -7.56 17.42
N GLN A 331 3.23 -8.41 16.45
CA GLN A 331 2.39 -8.02 15.31
C GLN A 331 0.98 -7.64 15.76
N TYR A 332 0.34 -8.43 16.65
CA TYR A 332 -0.97 -8.10 17.19
C TYR A 332 -0.95 -6.82 18.04
N GLU A 333 0.13 -6.56 18.76
CA GLU A 333 0.30 -5.28 19.47
C GLU A 333 0.45 -4.11 18.47
N ARG A 334 1.23 -4.29 17.40
CA ARG A 334 1.43 -3.27 16.37
C ARG A 334 0.16 -2.93 15.61
N LEU A 335 -0.73 -3.91 15.35
CA LEU A 335 -2.02 -3.68 14.72
C LEU A 335 -2.88 -2.66 15.44
N LYS A 336 -2.75 -2.51 16.74
CA LYS A 336 -3.48 -1.48 17.52
C LYS A 336 -3.12 -0.06 17.08
N ASP A 337 -1.96 0.14 16.48
CA ASP A 337 -1.57 1.44 15.93
C ASP A 337 -2.31 1.78 14.64
N PHE A 338 -2.78 0.78 13.92
CA PHE A 338 -3.53 0.88 12.67
C PHE A 338 -5.03 0.60 12.85
N ALA A 339 -5.50 0.42 14.10
CA ALA A 339 -6.91 0.23 14.38
C ALA A 339 -7.73 1.41 13.82
N LEU A 340 -8.80 1.11 13.08
CA LEU A 340 -9.59 2.11 12.38
C LEU A 340 -10.04 3.24 13.32
N GLU A 341 -10.54 2.91 14.50
CA GLU A 341 -11.03 3.87 15.49
C GLU A 341 -9.94 4.86 15.97
N LYS A 342 -8.67 4.38 16.03
CA LYS A 342 -7.53 5.23 16.42
C LYS A 342 -7.20 6.23 15.30
N VAL A 343 -7.11 5.74 14.07
CA VAL A 343 -6.77 6.58 12.91
C VAL A 343 -7.93 7.51 12.54
N GLU A 344 -9.18 7.04 12.64
CA GLU A 344 -10.39 7.83 12.48
C GLU A 344 -10.40 9.03 13.46
N LYS A 345 -10.16 8.77 14.75
CA LYS A 345 -10.09 9.83 15.76
C LYS A 345 -9.03 10.87 15.40
N GLN A 346 -7.83 10.43 15.04
CA GLN A 346 -6.74 11.31 14.61
C GLN A 346 -7.15 12.14 13.38
N PHE A 347 -7.79 11.52 12.40
CA PHE A 347 -8.27 12.19 11.19
C PHE A 347 -9.31 13.28 11.51
N ILE A 348 -10.34 12.96 12.29
CA ILE A 348 -11.39 13.92 12.63
C ILE A 348 -10.85 15.08 13.47
N GLU A 349 -10.00 14.82 14.46
CA GLU A 349 -9.35 15.88 15.26
C GLU A 349 -8.53 16.82 14.37
N ALA A 350 -7.82 16.29 13.36
CA ALA A 350 -7.07 17.09 12.40
C ALA A 350 -8.02 17.93 11.51
N ILE A 351 -9.09 17.35 10.97
CA ILE A 351 -10.11 18.07 10.18
C ILE A 351 -10.74 19.22 11.00
N GLU A 352 -11.14 18.97 12.24
CA GLU A 352 -11.68 20.01 13.11
C GLU A 352 -10.70 21.16 13.38
N LYS A 353 -9.42 20.85 13.58
CA LYS A 353 -8.35 21.82 13.73
C LYS A 353 -8.20 22.68 12.46
N ILE A 354 -8.23 22.05 11.29
CA ILE A 354 -8.12 22.72 9.98
C ILE A 354 -9.33 23.63 9.72
N ILE A 355 -10.53 23.21 10.10
CA ILE A 355 -11.74 24.02 9.96
C ILE A 355 -11.67 25.29 10.83
N LYS A 356 -11.11 25.19 12.04
CA LYS A 356 -11.01 26.30 13.01
C LYS A 356 -9.86 27.27 12.69
N ALA A 357 -8.85 26.87 11.91
CA ALA A 357 -7.71 27.69 11.51
C ALA A 357 -8.04 28.57 10.29
#